data_a23c7f507853c9105d688995b695987e
#
_entry.id   a23c7f507853c9105d688995b695987e
#
_cell.length_a   1.000
_cell.length_b   1.000
_cell.length_c   1.000
_cell.angle_alpha   90.00
_cell.angle_beta   90.00
_cell.angle_gamma   90.00
#
_symmetry.space_group_name_H-M   'P 1'
#
loop_
_entity.id
_entity.type
_entity.pdbx_description
1 polymer ?
#
loop_
_entity_poly.entity_id
_entity_poly.type
_entity_poly.pdbx_seq_one_letter_code
_entity_poly.pdbx_strand_id
1 'polypeptide(L)'
;MLTELNGKGGCLCEPARKGELRCPLIVRPSSEDVVTGQLFGTLKVLNPRWWLPDLLNTALGTERFRKQFYRDLRIELWQKQRTYPRQHLQWDEGQTEVDVVISWENPATTVFIEMKYGSNLSATTTHNNGSDGFPSDQLIRNARVGLRENGWFYEDLLFEFPKRDFVLILLTPTRGNPLVTEYQHPDRLRTAIPHGERLTDLPRSPFIGELSYRNVTDLLSQQRRLFSPPERTLIDGLNEYLAFKLTQLKAANGHGHD
;
A
#
# COMPACT_ATOMS: atom_id res chain seq x y z
N MET A 1 0.32 10.57 -13.76
CA MET A 1 -0.12 11.24 -12.52
C MET A 1 -1.48 11.91 -12.64
N LEU A 2 -1.68 12.94 -13.47
CA LEU A 2 -2.99 13.64 -13.56
C LEU A 2 -4.14 12.71 -13.98
N THR A 3 -3.89 11.79 -14.90
CA THR A 3 -4.88 10.81 -15.37
C THR A 3 -5.28 9.82 -14.26
N GLU A 4 -4.36 9.46 -13.39
CA GLU A 4 -4.58 8.54 -12.28
C GLU A 4 -5.32 9.23 -11.13
N LEU A 5 -5.02 10.49 -10.85
CA LEU A 5 -5.77 11.30 -9.87
C LEU A 5 -7.20 11.59 -10.31
N ASN A 6 -7.47 11.66 -11.61
CA ASN A 6 -8.81 11.89 -12.17
C ASN A 6 -9.79 10.75 -11.85
N GLY A 7 -9.29 9.53 -11.61
CA GLY A 7 -10.11 8.38 -11.21
C GLY A 7 -10.48 8.33 -9.73
N LYS A 8 -9.86 9.16 -8.89
CA LYS A 8 -10.00 9.12 -7.42
C LYS A 8 -11.01 10.13 -6.86
N GLY A 9 -12.15 10.36 -7.52
CA GLY A 9 -13.27 11.13 -6.95
C GLY A 9 -13.00 12.60 -6.65
N GLY A 10 -11.88 13.12 -7.08
CA GLY A 10 -11.51 14.52 -6.97
C GLY A 10 -11.21 15.07 -8.35
N CYS A 11 -12.24 15.39 -9.11
CA CYS A 11 -12.05 16.14 -10.34
C CYS A 11 -11.27 17.41 -10.02
N LEU A 12 -10.21 17.68 -10.79
CA LEU A 12 -9.52 18.97 -10.75
C LEU A 12 -10.50 20.15 -11.00
N CYS A 13 -11.69 19.84 -11.48
CA CYS A 13 -12.71 20.76 -11.97
C CYS A 13 -14.04 20.66 -11.22
N GLU A 14 -14.18 19.88 -10.13
CA GLU A 14 -15.46 19.87 -9.41
C GLU A 14 -15.74 21.24 -8.81
N PRO A 15 -16.86 21.87 -9.18
CA PRO A 15 -17.27 23.11 -8.55
C PRO A 15 -17.52 22.84 -7.06
N ALA A 16 -16.99 23.71 -6.22
CA ALA A 16 -17.32 23.72 -4.81
C ALA A 16 -18.84 23.71 -4.64
N ARG A 17 -19.38 22.82 -3.81
CA ARG A 17 -20.78 22.94 -3.36
C ARG A 17 -20.94 24.32 -2.73
N LYS A 18 -22.07 24.98 -3.01
CA LYS A 18 -22.38 26.35 -2.57
C LYS A 18 -21.81 26.65 -1.17
N GLY A 19 -20.79 27.51 -1.09
CA GLY A 19 -20.22 28.00 0.15
C GLY A 19 -18.90 27.37 0.63
N GLU A 20 -18.37 26.32 0.00
CA GLU A 20 -17.08 25.74 0.38
C GLU A 20 -16.04 25.94 -0.73
N LEU A 21 -14.93 26.59 -0.40
CA LEU A 21 -13.72 26.60 -1.22
C LEU A 21 -13.04 25.21 -1.07
N ARG A 22 -13.39 24.26 -1.96
CA ARG A 22 -12.66 22.98 -2.03
C ARG A 22 -11.39 23.21 -2.84
N CYS A 23 -10.26 23.19 -2.15
CA CYS A 23 -8.97 23.08 -2.86
C CYS A 23 -8.91 21.75 -3.62
N PRO A 24 -8.56 21.75 -4.91
CA PRO A 24 -8.29 20.52 -5.66
C PRO A 24 -7.29 19.64 -4.89
N LEU A 25 -7.45 18.31 -4.96
CA LEU A 25 -6.59 17.36 -4.24
C LEU A 25 -5.09 17.63 -4.50
N ILE A 26 -4.75 18.01 -5.72
CA ILE A 26 -3.35 18.26 -6.13
C ILE A 26 -2.69 19.41 -5.35
N VAL A 27 -3.47 20.38 -4.85
CA VAL A 27 -2.93 21.51 -4.07
C VAL A 27 -3.11 21.33 -2.56
N ARG A 28 -3.73 20.24 -2.12
CA ARG A 28 -3.88 19.97 -0.68
C ARG A 28 -2.54 19.52 -0.09
N PRO A 29 -1.97 20.24 0.88
CA PRO A 29 -0.71 19.86 1.51
C PRO A 29 -0.77 18.45 2.14
N SER A 30 -1.94 18.06 2.68
CA SER A 30 -2.18 16.82 3.40
C SER A 30 -2.70 15.67 2.53
N SER A 31 -2.79 15.82 1.20
CA SER A 31 -3.35 14.78 0.36
C SER A 31 -2.41 13.57 0.24
N GLU A 32 -2.82 12.45 0.79
CA GLU A 32 -2.18 11.14 0.67
C GLU A 32 -2.18 10.66 -0.77
N ASP A 33 -3.29 10.83 -1.47
CA ASP A 33 -3.43 10.43 -2.88
C ASP A 33 -2.43 11.15 -3.80
N VAL A 34 -2.15 12.43 -3.53
CA VAL A 34 -1.14 13.18 -4.31
C VAL A 34 0.26 12.63 -4.06
N VAL A 35 0.59 12.28 -2.83
CA VAL A 35 1.88 11.66 -2.49
C VAL A 35 2.00 10.29 -3.14
N THR A 36 0.96 9.47 -3.04
CA THR A 36 0.88 8.15 -3.69
C THR A 36 1.06 8.25 -5.19
N GLY A 37 0.29 9.11 -5.84
CA GLY A 37 0.33 9.31 -7.30
C GLY A 37 1.68 9.85 -7.77
N GLN A 38 2.31 10.77 -7.04
CA GLN A 38 3.63 11.31 -7.39
C GLN A 38 4.72 10.25 -7.21
N LEU A 39 4.73 9.56 -6.09
CA LEU A 39 5.73 8.55 -5.78
C LEU A 39 5.64 7.38 -6.78
N PHE A 40 4.52 6.70 -6.83
CA PHE A 40 4.39 5.50 -7.67
C PHE A 40 4.21 5.82 -9.15
N GLY A 41 3.67 7.00 -9.49
CA GLY A 41 3.69 7.51 -10.85
C GLY A 41 5.12 7.71 -11.38
N THR A 42 6.04 8.15 -10.52
CA THR A 42 7.46 8.24 -10.87
C THR A 42 8.11 6.85 -10.94
N LEU A 43 7.89 5.98 -9.93
CA LEU A 43 8.46 4.64 -9.91
C LEU A 43 8.03 3.78 -11.12
N LYS A 44 6.82 3.98 -11.65
CA LYS A 44 6.32 3.30 -12.87
C LYS A 44 7.17 3.55 -14.10
N VAL A 45 7.80 4.71 -14.22
CA VAL A 45 8.62 5.08 -15.39
C VAL A 45 10.11 4.81 -15.20
N LEU A 46 10.54 4.52 -13.97
CA LEU A 46 11.90 4.12 -13.66
C LEU A 46 12.10 2.63 -13.96
N ASN A 47 13.33 2.26 -14.32
CA ASN A 47 13.66 0.85 -14.50
C ASN A 47 13.49 0.08 -13.16
N PRO A 48 12.51 -0.85 -13.06
CA PRO A 48 12.18 -1.52 -11.81
C PRO A 48 13.31 -2.38 -11.25
N ARG A 49 14.22 -2.83 -12.09
CA ARG A 49 15.38 -3.64 -11.68
C ARG A 49 16.24 -2.93 -10.64
N TRP A 50 16.26 -1.60 -10.65
CA TRP A 50 17.15 -0.81 -9.80
C TRP A 50 16.49 -0.33 -8.50
N TRP A 51 15.18 -0.45 -8.34
CA TRP A 51 14.50 0.00 -7.12
C TRP A 51 13.63 -1.05 -6.46
N LEU A 52 12.93 -1.89 -7.25
CA LEU A 52 11.92 -2.79 -6.71
C LEU A 52 12.50 -3.87 -5.78
N PRO A 53 13.62 -4.57 -6.12
CA PRO A 53 14.23 -5.55 -5.22
C PRO A 53 14.59 -4.96 -3.87
N ASP A 54 15.24 -3.80 -3.87
CA ASP A 54 15.73 -3.19 -2.63
C ASP A 54 14.59 -2.59 -1.81
N LEU A 55 13.54 -2.06 -2.47
CA LEU A 55 12.33 -1.63 -1.79
C LEU A 55 11.66 -2.77 -1.02
N LEU A 56 11.45 -3.92 -1.67
CA LEU A 56 10.83 -5.08 -1.06
C LEU A 56 11.71 -5.70 0.04
N ASN A 57 13.01 -5.79 -0.20
CA ASN A 57 13.95 -6.32 0.78
C ASN A 57 14.05 -5.43 2.02
N THR A 58 14.06 -4.10 1.83
CA THR A 58 14.08 -3.14 2.95
C THR A 58 12.78 -3.19 3.74
N ALA A 59 11.63 -3.31 3.07
CA ALA A 59 10.33 -3.41 3.73
C ALA A 59 10.22 -4.63 4.64
N LEU A 60 10.74 -5.75 4.17
CA LEU A 60 10.58 -7.06 4.83
C LEU A 60 11.81 -7.49 5.65
N GLY A 61 12.92 -6.75 5.62
CA GLY A 61 14.15 -7.17 6.27
C GLY A 61 14.73 -8.47 5.68
N THR A 62 14.69 -8.64 4.37
CA THR A 62 15.10 -9.87 3.66
C THR A 62 15.97 -9.56 2.44
N GLU A 63 16.55 -10.58 1.82
CA GLU A 63 17.32 -10.48 0.60
C GLU A 63 16.70 -11.27 -0.58
N ARG A 64 15.50 -11.79 -0.40
CA ARG A 64 14.89 -12.77 -1.32
C ARG A 64 14.54 -12.23 -2.70
N PHE A 65 14.43 -10.90 -2.85
CA PHE A 65 14.01 -10.28 -4.12
C PHE A 65 15.17 -9.89 -5.05
N ARG A 66 16.43 -9.97 -4.61
CA ARG A 66 17.61 -9.54 -5.41
C ARG A 66 17.83 -10.33 -6.69
N LYS A 67 17.41 -11.60 -6.74
CA LYS A 67 17.67 -12.51 -7.87
C LYS A 67 16.39 -12.86 -8.63
N GLN A 68 15.33 -12.08 -8.49
CA GLN A 68 14.09 -12.34 -9.18
C GLN A 68 14.03 -11.65 -10.54
N PHE A 69 13.29 -12.27 -11.46
CA PHE A 69 12.94 -11.66 -12.73
C PHE A 69 11.53 -11.07 -12.59
N TYR A 70 11.38 -9.81 -12.94
CA TYR A 70 10.10 -9.08 -12.85
C TYR A 70 9.41 -9.12 -14.21
N ARG A 71 9.05 -10.32 -14.66
CA ARG A 71 8.38 -10.51 -15.95
C ARG A 71 6.93 -10.03 -15.84
N ASP A 72 6.47 -9.35 -16.89
CA ASP A 72 5.11 -8.82 -16.99
C ASP A 72 4.72 -7.93 -15.79
N LEU A 73 5.70 -7.16 -15.28
CA LEU A 73 5.50 -6.26 -14.15
C LEU A 73 4.40 -5.26 -14.44
N ARG A 74 3.47 -5.16 -13.50
CA ARG A 74 2.41 -4.15 -13.48
C ARG A 74 2.45 -3.39 -12.17
N ILE A 75 2.18 -2.09 -12.23
CA ILE A 75 2.00 -1.21 -11.08
C ILE A 75 0.69 -0.46 -11.29
N GLU A 76 -0.28 -0.71 -10.44
CA GLU A 76 -1.62 -0.16 -10.54
C GLU A 76 -1.94 0.60 -9.26
N LEU A 77 -2.60 1.76 -9.40
CA LEU A 77 -2.95 2.60 -8.26
C LEU A 77 -4.45 2.53 -8.00
N TRP A 78 -4.82 2.63 -6.72
CA TRP A 78 -6.21 2.71 -6.24
C TRP A 78 -7.10 1.59 -6.78
N GLN A 79 -6.58 0.37 -6.68
CA GLN A 79 -7.31 -0.80 -7.20
C GLN A 79 -8.39 -1.24 -6.21
N LYS A 80 -9.62 -1.25 -6.71
CA LYS A 80 -10.75 -1.78 -5.95
C LYS A 80 -10.70 -3.30 -5.94
N GLN A 81 -10.54 -3.85 -4.77
CA GLN A 81 -10.53 -5.29 -4.55
C GLN A 81 -11.90 -5.75 -4.05
N ARG A 82 -12.26 -6.96 -4.46
CA ARG A 82 -13.49 -7.60 -3.95
C ARG A 82 -13.30 -7.93 -2.48
N THR A 83 -14.24 -7.53 -1.68
CA THR A 83 -14.29 -7.97 -0.29
C THR A 83 -14.52 -9.46 -0.20
N TYR A 84 -14.24 -10.00 0.96
CA TYR A 84 -14.58 -11.38 1.30
C TYR A 84 -16.03 -11.65 0.91
N PRO A 85 -16.40 -12.81 0.32
CA PRO A 85 -17.77 -13.09 -0.08
C PRO A 85 -18.73 -12.84 1.08
N ARG A 86 -19.80 -12.09 0.83
CA ARG A 86 -20.82 -11.73 1.84
C ARG A 86 -21.31 -12.93 2.66
N GLN A 87 -21.42 -14.07 2.02
CA GLN A 87 -21.86 -15.31 2.66
C GLN A 87 -20.92 -15.81 3.79
N HIS A 88 -19.69 -15.33 3.83
CA HIS A 88 -18.70 -15.69 4.84
C HIS A 88 -18.45 -14.59 5.87
N LEU A 89 -19.05 -13.41 5.67
CA LEU A 89 -18.98 -12.30 6.63
C LEU A 89 -20.34 -12.16 7.32
N GLN A 90 -20.31 -11.97 8.62
CA GLN A 90 -21.51 -11.66 9.42
C GLN A 90 -21.89 -10.18 9.33
N TRP A 91 -21.11 -9.37 8.63
CA TRP A 91 -21.34 -7.95 8.44
C TRP A 91 -21.17 -7.52 6.98
N ASP A 92 -21.76 -6.38 6.64
CA ASP A 92 -21.61 -5.80 5.31
C ASP A 92 -20.32 -4.99 5.24
N GLU A 93 -19.36 -5.47 4.46
CA GLU A 93 -18.10 -4.78 4.23
C GLU A 93 -18.08 -4.21 2.80
N GLY A 94 -17.81 -2.90 2.69
CA GLY A 94 -17.63 -2.23 1.40
C GLY A 94 -16.38 -2.72 0.66
N GLN A 95 -16.22 -2.33 -0.60
CA GLN A 95 -15.03 -2.64 -1.37
C GLN A 95 -13.77 -2.09 -0.66
N THR A 96 -12.73 -2.90 -0.62
CA THR A 96 -11.40 -2.44 -0.18
C THR A 96 -10.68 -1.84 -1.39
N GLU A 97 -10.25 -0.59 -1.28
CA GLU A 97 -9.38 0.02 -2.26
C GLU A 97 -7.94 -0.05 -1.76
N VAL A 98 -7.07 -0.65 -2.55
CA VAL A 98 -5.63 -0.77 -2.26
C VAL A 98 -4.92 0.37 -2.97
N ASP A 99 -4.13 1.14 -2.23
CA ASP A 99 -3.46 2.33 -2.77
C ASP A 99 -2.51 1.97 -3.93
N VAL A 100 -1.72 0.90 -3.77
CA VAL A 100 -0.80 0.43 -4.82
C VAL A 100 -0.80 -1.09 -4.87
N VAL A 101 -0.99 -1.62 -6.07
CA VAL A 101 -0.83 -3.04 -6.39
C VAL A 101 0.34 -3.21 -7.36
N ILE A 102 1.33 -4.00 -6.98
CA ILE A 102 2.44 -4.38 -7.85
C ILE A 102 2.35 -5.88 -8.08
N SER A 103 2.40 -6.33 -9.34
CA SER A 103 2.36 -7.74 -9.65
C SER A 103 3.32 -8.10 -10.79
N TRP A 104 3.84 -9.33 -10.76
CA TRP A 104 4.68 -9.88 -11.82
C TRP A 104 4.57 -11.41 -11.90
N GLU A 105 5.11 -11.97 -12.95
CA GLU A 105 5.16 -13.42 -13.18
C GLU A 105 6.60 -13.97 -13.04
N ASN A 106 6.71 -15.23 -12.67
CA ASN A 106 7.97 -16.00 -12.56
C ASN A 106 9.00 -15.43 -11.55
N PRO A 107 8.77 -15.63 -10.25
CA PRO A 107 7.60 -16.29 -9.65
C PRO A 107 6.38 -15.37 -9.61
N ALA A 108 5.19 -15.94 -9.76
CA ALA A 108 3.96 -15.16 -9.68
C ALA A 108 3.81 -14.55 -8.29
N THR A 109 3.81 -13.21 -8.22
CA THR A 109 3.82 -12.47 -6.96
C THR A 109 2.91 -11.26 -7.06
N THR A 110 2.22 -10.96 -5.97
CA THR A 110 1.41 -9.74 -5.80
C THR A 110 1.87 -9.01 -4.54
N VAL A 111 2.04 -7.71 -4.64
CA VAL A 111 2.39 -6.82 -3.53
C VAL A 111 1.30 -5.78 -3.38
N PHE A 112 0.74 -5.67 -2.19
CA PHE A 112 -0.11 -4.56 -1.80
C PHE A 112 0.68 -3.57 -0.98
N ILE A 113 0.53 -2.28 -1.26
CA ILE A 113 1.12 -1.22 -0.46
C ILE A 113 -0.01 -0.31 0.01
N GLU A 114 -0.15 -0.21 1.32
CA GLU A 114 -1.02 0.76 1.99
C GLU A 114 -0.19 2.00 2.32
N MET A 115 -0.68 3.15 1.91
CA MET A 115 -0.02 4.44 2.10
C MET A 115 -0.65 5.18 3.27
N LYS A 116 0.18 5.78 4.12
CA LYS A 116 -0.26 6.74 5.13
C LYS A 116 0.68 7.94 5.12
N TYR A 117 0.09 9.11 4.99
CA TYR A 117 0.88 10.33 4.93
C TYR A 117 0.69 11.23 6.17
N GLY A 118 -0.50 11.51 6.60
CA GLY A 118 -0.75 12.38 7.76
C GLY A 118 -1.74 11.78 8.75
N SER A 119 -2.31 10.64 8.42
CA SER A 119 -3.23 9.88 9.24
C SER A 119 -2.55 8.63 9.80
N ASN A 120 -2.93 8.22 10.99
CA ASN A 120 -2.62 6.87 11.47
C ASN A 120 -3.53 5.85 10.78
N LEU A 121 -3.09 4.58 10.77
CA LEU A 121 -4.00 3.49 10.48
C LEU A 121 -5.15 3.58 11.47
N SER A 122 -6.35 3.89 10.98
CA SER A 122 -7.53 3.93 11.83
C SER A 122 -7.79 2.52 12.37
N ALA A 123 -7.77 2.37 13.68
CA ALA A 123 -8.07 1.10 14.33
C ALA A 123 -9.51 0.63 14.09
N THR A 124 -10.42 1.55 13.77
CA THR A 124 -11.81 1.27 13.43
C THR A 124 -12.33 2.37 12.52
N THR A 125 -12.92 1.99 11.38
CA THR A 125 -13.77 2.94 10.65
C THR A 125 -15.18 2.86 11.22
N THR A 126 -15.84 4.01 11.41
CA THR A 126 -17.21 4.12 11.95
C THR A 126 -18.28 3.36 11.16
N HIS A 127 -17.95 2.89 9.96
CA HIS A 127 -18.82 2.12 9.08
C HIS A 127 -18.46 0.64 8.97
N ASN A 128 -17.33 0.20 9.51
CA ASN A 128 -16.83 -1.16 9.49
C ASN A 128 -16.34 -1.55 10.88
N ASN A 129 -17.20 -1.40 11.88
CA ASN A 129 -17.00 -2.08 13.14
C ASN A 129 -17.17 -3.56 12.83
N GLY A 130 -16.04 -4.27 12.59
CA GLY A 130 -16.09 -5.71 12.45
C GLY A 130 -16.93 -6.26 13.58
N SER A 131 -18.01 -6.99 13.27
CA SER A 131 -18.78 -7.66 14.28
C SER A 131 -17.93 -8.77 14.89
N ASP A 132 -18.20 -9.16 16.10
CA ASP A 132 -17.65 -10.35 16.76
C ASP A 132 -16.16 -10.28 17.15
N GLY A 133 -15.62 -9.09 17.43
CA GLY A 133 -14.28 -8.94 18.02
C GLY A 133 -13.12 -9.02 17.05
N PHE A 134 -13.35 -9.06 15.75
CA PHE A 134 -12.28 -9.00 14.75
C PHE A 134 -11.84 -7.56 14.48
N PRO A 135 -10.53 -7.28 14.38
CA PRO A 135 -10.03 -5.98 14.00
C PRO A 135 -10.44 -5.62 12.57
N SER A 136 -10.72 -4.33 12.34
CA SER A 136 -11.18 -3.80 11.06
C SER A 136 -10.26 -2.70 10.51
N ASP A 137 -9.02 -2.63 10.98
CA ASP A 137 -8.04 -1.71 10.44
C ASP A 137 -7.72 -2.00 8.96
N GLN A 138 -7.18 -0.99 8.26
CA GLN A 138 -6.90 -1.13 6.83
C GLN A 138 -5.84 -2.19 6.53
N LEU A 139 -4.87 -2.41 7.43
CA LEU A 139 -3.80 -3.37 7.21
C LEU A 139 -4.35 -4.81 7.22
N ILE A 140 -5.19 -5.15 8.22
CA ILE A 140 -5.81 -6.49 8.27
C ILE A 140 -6.80 -6.72 7.13
N ARG A 141 -7.54 -5.68 6.71
CA ARG A 141 -8.44 -5.78 5.55
C ARG A 141 -7.66 -6.06 4.27
N ASN A 142 -6.55 -5.35 4.04
CA ASN A 142 -5.68 -5.57 2.89
C ASN A 142 -5.00 -6.94 2.94
N ALA A 143 -4.57 -7.40 4.13
CA ALA A 143 -4.02 -8.74 4.32
C ALA A 143 -5.04 -9.82 3.94
N ARG A 144 -6.27 -9.73 4.44
CA ARG A 144 -7.35 -10.68 4.19
C ARG A 144 -7.69 -10.75 2.70
N VAL A 145 -7.91 -9.60 2.07
CA VAL A 145 -8.23 -9.52 0.64
C VAL A 145 -7.07 -10.05 -0.20
N GLY A 146 -5.83 -9.64 0.11
CA GLY A 146 -4.66 -10.06 -0.63
C GLY A 146 -4.39 -11.58 -0.50
N LEU A 147 -4.51 -12.14 0.69
CA LEU A 147 -4.38 -13.58 0.89
C LEU A 147 -5.44 -14.36 0.10
N ARG A 148 -6.68 -13.88 0.10
CA ARG A 148 -7.76 -14.51 -0.65
C ARG A 148 -7.52 -14.46 -2.16
N GLU A 149 -7.29 -13.29 -2.73
CA GLU A 149 -7.11 -13.09 -4.17
C GLU A 149 -5.87 -13.82 -4.72
N ASN A 150 -4.93 -14.19 -3.84
CA ASN A 150 -3.73 -14.93 -4.20
C ASN A 150 -3.80 -16.43 -3.79
N GLY A 151 -4.99 -16.96 -3.57
CA GLY A 151 -5.23 -18.41 -3.41
C GLY A 151 -4.74 -19.02 -2.09
N TRP A 152 -4.66 -18.23 -1.00
CA TRP A 152 -4.23 -18.71 0.31
C TRP A 152 -5.38 -19.17 1.21
N PHE A 153 -6.63 -18.92 0.81
CA PHE A 153 -7.82 -19.43 1.49
C PHE A 153 -8.35 -20.67 0.79
N TYR A 154 -8.79 -21.63 1.59
CA TYR A 154 -9.64 -22.71 1.07
C TYR A 154 -11.03 -22.14 0.81
N GLU A 155 -11.47 -22.19 -0.43
CA GLU A 155 -12.80 -21.80 -0.85
C GLU A 155 -13.48 -23.01 -1.52
N ASP A 156 -14.73 -23.26 -1.14
CA ASP A 156 -15.59 -24.27 -1.79
C ASP A 156 -16.10 -23.73 -3.15
N LEU A 157 -15.18 -23.34 -4.01
CA LEU A 157 -15.48 -22.82 -5.34
C LEU A 157 -15.09 -23.87 -6.39
N LEU A 158 -15.86 -23.91 -7.47
CA LEU A 158 -15.56 -24.76 -8.65
C LEU A 158 -14.20 -24.39 -9.30
N PHE A 159 -13.67 -23.21 -9.01
CA PHE A 159 -12.41 -22.73 -9.53
C PHE A 159 -11.59 -22.14 -8.38
N GLU A 160 -10.48 -22.76 -8.05
CA GLU A 160 -9.49 -22.21 -7.12
C GLU A 160 -8.70 -21.07 -7.78
N PHE A 161 -8.42 -20.00 -7.03
CA PHE A 161 -7.48 -19.00 -7.47
C PHE A 161 -6.08 -19.61 -7.55
N PRO A 162 -5.31 -19.38 -8.63
CA PRO A 162 -3.95 -19.87 -8.70
C PRO A 162 -3.11 -19.25 -7.57
N LYS A 163 -2.39 -20.08 -6.84
CA LYS A 163 -1.56 -19.65 -5.70
C LYS A 163 -0.42 -18.77 -6.20
N ARG A 164 -0.36 -17.54 -5.69
CA ARG A 164 0.68 -16.54 -5.96
C ARG A 164 1.34 -16.14 -4.65
N ASP A 165 2.63 -15.83 -4.66
CA ASP A 165 3.25 -15.23 -3.48
C ASP A 165 2.63 -13.86 -3.20
N PHE A 166 2.48 -13.52 -1.93
CA PHE A 166 1.82 -12.28 -1.53
C PHE A 166 2.68 -11.52 -0.53
N VAL A 167 2.72 -10.22 -0.69
CA VAL A 167 3.42 -9.28 0.19
C VAL A 167 2.50 -8.10 0.51
N LEU A 168 2.48 -7.67 1.76
CA LEU A 168 1.80 -6.46 2.21
C LEU A 168 2.79 -5.51 2.85
N ILE A 169 2.81 -4.27 2.39
CA ILE A 169 3.71 -3.23 2.89
C ILE A 169 2.89 -2.04 3.37
N LEU A 170 3.19 -1.57 4.56
CA LEU A 170 2.75 -0.28 5.06
C LEU A 170 3.83 0.77 4.78
N LEU A 171 3.50 1.84 4.06
CA LEU A 171 4.40 2.96 3.78
C LEU A 171 3.91 4.22 4.49
N THR A 172 4.70 4.70 5.44
CA THR A 172 4.36 5.81 6.35
C THR A 172 5.48 6.83 6.44
N PRO A 173 5.27 8.00 7.08
CA PRO A 173 6.36 8.94 7.37
C PRO A 173 7.47 8.35 8.25
N THR A 174 7.11 7.50 9.20
CA THR A 174 8.05 6.85 10.14
C THR A 174 7.71 5.38 10.30
N ARG A 175 8.73 4.54 10.53
CA ARG A 175 8.54 3.11 10.83
C ARG A 175 8.15 2.88 12.29
N GLY A 176 7.76 1.67 12.61
CA GLY A 176 7.45 1.22 13.97
C GLY A 176 5.97 1.13 14.26
N ASN A 177 5.15 0.86 13.24
CA ASN A 177 3.72 0.65 13.45
C ASN A 177 3.47 -0.67 14.19
N PRO A 178 2.80 -0.67 15.36
CA PRO A 178 2.60 -1.86 16.16
C PRO A 178 1.76 -2.94 15.46
N LEU A 179 0.83 -2.55 14.58
CA LEU A 179 0.01 -3.51 13.82
C LEU A 179 0.87 -4.32 12.83
N VAL A 180 1.91 -3.72 12.24
CA VAL A 180 2.83 -4.47 11.37
C VAL A 180 3.54 -5.56 12.19
N THR A 181 4.05 -5.21 13.36
CA THR A 181 4.70 -6.18 14.25
C THR A 181 3.72 -7.28 14.69
N GLU A 182 2.49 -6.92 15.03
CA GLU A 182 1.46 -7.87 15.46
C GLU A 182 1.13 -8.85 14.35
N TYR A 183 0.86 -8.37 13.13
CA TYR A 183 0.43 -9.23 12.01
C TYR A 183 1.58 -9.97 11.31
N GLN A 184 2.83 -9.66 11.63
CA GLN A 184 3.97 -10.50 11.24
C GLN A 184 3.97 -11.86 11.97
N HIS A 185 3.28 -11.97 13.12
CA HIS A 185 3.13 -13.23 13.83
C HIS A 185 1.99 -14.07 13.23
N PRO A 186 2.28 -15.27 12.69
CA PRO A 186 1.29 -16.09 12.00
C PRO A 186 0.01 -16.37 12.82
N ASP A 187 0.15 -16.68 14.09
CA ASP A 187 -0.98 -16.99 14.97
C ASP A 187 -1.85 -15.75 15.24
N ARG A 188 -1.21 -14.58 15.42
CA ARG A 188 -1.92 -13.31 15.60
C ARG A 188 -2.69 -12.94 14.34
N LEU A 189 -2.04 -13.05 13.18
CA LEU A 189 -2.68 -12.81 11.90
C LEU A 189 -3.89 -13.73 11.68
N ARG A 190 -3.74 -15.05 11.93
CA ARG A 190 -4.83 -16.01 11.76
C ARG A 190 -6.02 -15.70 12.69
N THR A 191 -5.75 -15.29 13.92
CA THR A 191 -6.79 -14.91 14.88
C THR A 191 -7.47 -13.60 14.50
N ALA A 192 -6.75 -12.67 13.88
CA ALA A 192 -7.27 -11.38 13.46
C ALA A 192 -8.13 -11.46 12.17
N ILE A 193 -8.02 -12.55 11.41
CA ILE A 193 -8.78 -12.75 10.16
C ILE A 193 -10.01 -13.59 10.44
N PRO A 194 -11.23 -13.11 10.10
CA PRO A 194 -12.43 -13.93 10.13
C PRO A 194 -12.24 -15.19 9.27
N HIS A 195 -12.60 -16.34 9.81
CA HIS A 195 -12.38 -17.63 9.17
C HIS A 195 -10.90 -17.95 8.87
N GLY A 196 -10.00 -17.51 9.76
CA GLY A 196 -8.56 -17.79 9.65
C GLY A 196 -8.20 -19.27 9.64
N GLU A 197 -9.11 -20.16 10.13
CA GLU A 197 -9.02 -21.62 10.00
C GLU A 197 -9.06 -22.08 8.54
N ARG A 198 -9.60 -21.29 7.61
CA ARG A 198 -9.62 -21.58 6.17
C ARG A 198 -8.32 -21.19 5.46
N LEU A 199 -7.37 -20.54 6.14
CA LEU A 199 -6.06 -20.31 5.56
C LEU A 199 -5.31 -21.63 5.47
N THR A 200 -5.12 -22.11 4.24
CA THR A 200 -4.43 -23.39 3.96
C THR A 200 -2.99 -23.34 4.42
N ASP A 201 -2.36 -22.18 4.22
CA ASP A 201 -0.98 -21.89 4.58
C ASP A 201 -0.82 -20.35 4.63
N LEU A 202 0.41 -19.85 4.76
CA LEU A 202 0.74 -18.44 4.64
C LEU A 202 1.83 -18.24 3.58
N PRO A 203 1.89 -17.06 2.95
CA PRO A 203 2.99 -16.70 2.08
C PRO A 203 4.34 -16.86 2.77
N ARG A 204 5.41 -16.92 1.98
CA ARG A 204 6.76 -17.03 2.52
C ARG A 204 7.06 -15.87 3.46
N SER A 205 7.28 -16.20 4.72
CA SER A 205 7.59 -15.22 5.78
C SER A 205 9.02 -14.65 5.64
N PRO A 206 9.21 -13.36 5.99
CA PRO A 206 8.20 -12.36 6.26
C PRO A 206 7.48 -11.91 4.97
N PHE A 207 6.16 -11.69 5.05
CA PHE A 207 5.38 -11.17 3.92
C PHE A 207 4.58 -9.89 4.28
N ILE A 208 4.56 -9.49 5.53
CA ILE A 208 4.08 -8.18 5.98
C ILE A 208 5.28 -7.36 6.43
N GLY A 209 5.37 -6.12 5.96
CA GLY A 209 6.49 -5.25 6.28
C GLY A 209 6.13 -3.78 6.25
N GLU A 210 7.11 -2.94 6.54
CA GLU A 210 6.92 -1.49 6.55
C GLU A 210 8.11 -0.74 5.94
N LEU A 211 7.80 0.41 5.38
CA LEU A 211 8.76 1.38 4.87
C LEU A 211 8.44 2.78 5.41
N SER A 212 9.45 3.62 5.51
CA SER A 212 9.24 5.06 5.58
C SER A 212 9.52 5.72 4.22
N TYR A 213 8.96 6.91 4.01
CA TYR A 213 9.31 7.73 2.83
C TYR A 213 10.80 7.98 2.74
N ARG A 214 11.48 8.10 3.89
CA ARG A 214 12.94 8.23 3.94
C ARG A 214 13.64 6.98 3.41
N ASN A 215 13.19 5.79 3.73
CA ASN A 215 13.76 4.57 3.15
C ASN A 215 13.69 4.59 1.63
N VAL A 216 12.60 5.08 1.05
CA VAL A 216 12.44 5.16 -0.41
C VAL A 216 13.41 6.20 -1.00
N THR A 217 13.51 7.39 -0.43
CA THR A 217 14.44 8.44 -0.91
C THR A 217 15.90 8.01 -0.78
N ASP A 218 16.28 7.38 0.33
CA ASP A 218 17.64 6.89 0.56
C ASP A 218 18.00 5.80 -0.44
N LEU A 219 17.10 4.86 -0.70
CA LEU A 219 17.26 3.79 -1.69
C LEU A 219 17.46 4.36 -3.09
N LEU A 220 16.60 5.25 -3.54
CA LEU A 220 16.72 5.86 -4.87
C LEU A 220 18.01 6.67 -5.01
N SER A 221 18.42 7.36 -3.95
CA SER A 221 19.67 8.13 -3.91
C SER A 221 20.90 7.22 -3.98
N GLN A 222 20.91 6.10 -3.27
CA GLN A 222 21.99 5.10 -3.30
C GLN A 222 22.13 4.45 -4.68
N GLN A 223 21.02 4.16 -5.34
CA GLN A 223 20.98 3.51 -6.65
C GLN A 223 21.04 4.52 -7.81
N ARG A 224 21.08 5.82 -7.55
CA ARG A 224 20.95 6.89 -8.55
C ARG A 224 21.86 6.73 -9.77
N ARG A 225 23.09 6.25 -9.56
CA ARG A 225 24.08 6.05 -10.63
C ARG A 225 23.70 4.96 -11.65
N LEU A 226 22.80 4.04 -11.30
CA LEU A 226 22.35 2.95 -12.16
C LEU A 226 21.26 3.40 -13.14
N PHE A 227 20.63 4.54 -12.87
CA PHE A 227 19.57 5.10 -13.69
C PHE A 227 20.14 5.96 -14.84
N SER A 228 19.37 6.04 -15.93
CA SER A 228 19.68 6.92 -17.07
C SER A 228 19.58 8.41 -16.66
N PRO A 229 20.19 9.33 -17.42
CA PRO A 229 20.10 10.76 -17.09
C PRO A 229 18.67 11.30 -16.93
N PRO A 230 17.68 10.97 -17.80
CA PRO A 230 16.30 11.38 -17.57
C PRO A 230 15.69 10.84 -16.30
N GLU A 231 15.93 9.55 -15.97
CA GLU A 231 15.44 8.94 -14.74
C GLU A 231 16.04 9.61 -13.50
N ARG A 232 17.32 10.00 -13.53
CA ARG A 232 17.97 10.74 -12.44
C ARG A 232 17.27 12.06 -12.15
N THR A 233 16.88 12.80 -13.20
CA THR A 233 16.14 14.05 -13.04
C THR A 233 14.79 13.81 -12.37
N LEU A 234 14.09 12.71 -12.71
CA LEU A 234 12.83 12.34 -12.06
C LEU A 234 13.04 11.97 -10.59
N ILE A 235 14.11 11.25 -10.28
CA ILE A 235 14.48 10.88 -8.90
C ILE A 235 14.79 12.13 -8.07
N ASP A 236 15.58 13.05 -8.60
CA ASP A 236 15.94 14.28 -7.92
C ASP A 236 14.67 15.11 -7.58
N GLY A 237 13.79 15.31 -8.57
CA GLY A 237 12.52 16.01 -8.35
C GLY A 237 11.57 15.29 -7.38
N LEU A 238 11.54 13.93 -7.40
CA LEU A 238 10.78 13.15 -6.43
C LEU A 238 11.33 13.31 -5.00
N ASN A 239 12.65 13.26 -4.85
CA ASN A 239 13.29 13.43 -3.54
C ASN A 239 13.05 14.82 -2.96
N GLU A 240 13.15 15.87 -3.77
CA GLU A 240 12.81 17.24 -3.36
C GLU A 240 11.34 17.35 -2.93
N TYR A 241 10.44 16.78 -3.72
CA TYR A 241 9.01 16.76 -3.40
C TYR A 241 8.72 16.04 -2.09
N LEU A 242 9.27 14.85 -1.87
CA LEU A 242 9.04 14.10 -0.62
C LEU A 242 9.66 14.80 0.59
N ALA A 243 10.84 15.42 0.45
CA ALA A 243 11.45 16.22 1.49
C ALA A 243 10.57 17.41 1.88
N PHE A 244 10.03 18.12 0.89
CA PHE A 244 9.08 19.21 1.11
C PHE A 244 7.84 18.71 1.86
N LYS A 245 7.23 17.61 1.41
CA LYS A 245 6.02 17.05 2.03
C LYS A 245 6.28 16.65 3.49
N LEU A 246 7.40 15.99 3.79
CA LEU A 246 7.76 15.61 5.16
C LEU A 246 7.98 16.82 6.08
N THR A 247 8.47 17.93 5.54
CA THR A 247 8.60 19.18 6.29
C THR A 247 7.23 19.76 6.64
N GLN A 248 6.26 19.71 5.71
CA GLN A 248 4.89 20.17 5.96
C GLN A 248 4.20 19.36 7.06
N LEU A 249 4.39 18.04 7.11
CA LEU A 249 3.85 17.21 8.18
C LEU A 249 4.37 17.57 9.56
N LYS A 250 5.68 17.84 9.66
CA LYS A 250 6.29 18.26 10.92
C LYS A 250 5.73 19.60 11.41
N ALA A 251 5.55 20.56 10.50
CA ALA A 251 4.96 21.85 10.81
C ALA A 251 3.51 21.72 11.30
N ALA A 252 2.70 20.88 10.63
CA ALA A 252 1.30 20.64 11.01
C ALA A 252 1.17 20.00 12.41
N ASN A 253 2.06 19.05 12.74
CA ASN A 253 2.05 18.37 14.04
C ASN A 253 2.67 19.21 15.17
N GLY A 254 3.51 20.20 14.86
CA GLY A 254 4.12 21.09 15.85
C GLY A 254 3.22 22.25 16.33
N HIS A 255 2.10 22.52 15.66
CA HIS A 255 1.16 23.59 16.03
C HIS A 255 -0.04 23.06 16.87
N GLY A 256 -0.03 21.80 17.27
CA GLY A 256 -1.13 21.18 18.03
C GLY A 256 -0.90 21.09 19.55
N HIS A 257 0.08 21.80 20.11
CA HIS A 257 0.39 21.78 21.55
C HIS A 257 0.64 23.19 22.11
N ASP A 258 -0.21 24.17 21.79
CA ASP A 258 -0.31 25.41 22.52
C ASP A 258 -1.75 25.66 22.98
#